data_8777570f499c900edc89f3e559348265
#
_entry.id   8777570f499c900edc89f3e559348265
#
_cell.length_a   1.000
_cell.length_b   1.000
_cell.length_c   1.000
_cell.angle_alpha   90.00
_cell.angle_beta   90.00
_cell.angle_gamma   90.00
#
_symmetry.space_group_name_H-M   'P 1'
#
loop_
_entity.id
_entity.type
_entity.pdbx_description
1 polymer ?
#
loop_
_entity_poly.entity_id
_entity_poly.type
_entity_poly.pdbx_seq_one_letter_code
_entity_poly.pdbx_strand_id
1 'polypeptide(L)'
;RDVERSRGLGDVYKRQTDKKTVINMTNHSYFNLSGNPSKAATDHILYVNADNYTPVDSTFMTTGEIVTVKDTPMDFTTPKTIGQDITNFDFVQLKNGNGYDHNWVLNTNGDIAQLAAKLTSPESGITLEVYTNEPGIQVYTGNFLDGTVTGKKGITYNQRASVCLETQHYPDSPNKPEWPSVVLEPGQTYNSECIFKFSVEK
;
A
#
# COMPACT_ATOMS: atom_id res chain seq x y z
N ARG A 1 19.68 -7.91 0.38
CA ARG A 1 19.98 -6.45 0.35
C ARG A 1 21.00 -6.26 -0.76
N ASP A 2 20.53 -6.00 -1.96
CA ASP A 2 21.40 -5.48 -3.00
C ASP A 2 21.40 -3.97 -2.89
N VAL A 3 22.52 -3.43 -2.44
CA VAL A 3 22.77 -2.00 -2.45
C VAL A 3 23.36 -1.67 -3.83
N GLU A 4 22.55 -1.65 -4.86
CA GLU A 4 22.93 -0.93 -6.06
C GLU A 4 22.90 0.57 -5.79
N ARG A 5 23.80 1.29 -6.46
CA ARG A 5 23.96 2.75 -6.33
C ARG A 5 22.79 3.54 -6.95
N SER A 6 21.58 3.00 -6.94
CA SER A 6 20.37 3.72 -7.29
C SER A 6 19.77 4.32 -6.02
N ARG A 7 19.07 5.43 -6.14
CA ARG A 7 18.42 6.17 -5.04
C ARG A 7 17.13 5.48 -4.60
N GLY A 8 17.16 4.14 -4.46
CA GLY A 8 16.00 3.33 -4.10
C GLY A 8 16.35 2.25 -3.10
N LEU A 9 15.35 1.79 -2.37
CA LEU A 9 15.40 0.60 -1.52
C LEU A 9 14.56 -0.47 -2.20
N GLY A 10 15.09 -1.69 -2.29
CA GLY A 10 14.37 -2.84 -2.81
C GLY A 10 14.25 -3.93 -1.75
N ASP A 11 13.08 -4.52 -1.65
CA ASP A 11 12.85 -5.73 -0.89
C ASP A 11 12.57 -6.88 -1.85
N VAL A 12 13.43 -7.90 -1.80
CA VAL A 12 13.28 -9.14 -2.58
C VAL A 12 13.09 -10.28 -1.61
N TYR A 13 11.95 -10.94 -1.68
CA TYR A 13 11.63 -12.12 -0.89
C TYR A 13 11.74 -13.37 -1.76
N LYS A 14 12.64 -14.28 -1.38
CA LYS A 14 12.74 -15.61 -1.98
C LYS A 14 12.60 -16.66 -0.90
N ARG A 15 11.57 -17.50 -0.99
CA ARG A 15 11.26 -18.54 0.00
C ARG A 15 10.87 -19.85 -0.69
N GLN A 16 11.11 -20.94 0.00
CA GLN A 16 10.75 -22.29 -0.39
C GLN A 16 10.10 -23.01 0.79
N THR A 17 9.39 -24.10 0.51
CA THR A 17 8.70 -24.90 1.52
C THR A 17 8.91 -26.39 1.29
N ASP A 18 8.86 -27.19 2.35
CA ASP A 18 8.85 -28.66 2.31
C ASP A 18 7.42 -29.24 2.38
N LYS A 19 6.43 -28.39 2.64
CA LYS A 19 5.00 -28.75 2.69
C LYS A 19 4.17 -27.68 2.01
N LYS A 20 3.02 -28.06 1.45
CA LYS A 20 2.04 -27.10 0.93
C LYS A 20 1.68 -26.07 2.00
N THR A 21 1.79 -24.81 1.66
CA THR A 21 1.51 -23.68 2.58
C THR A 21 0.96 -22.48 1.81
N VAL A 22 0.59 -21.44 2.55
CA VAL A 22 0.26 -20.13 1.99
C VAL A 22 1.35 -19.13 2.38
N ILE A 23 1.63 -18.19 1.47
CA ILE A 23 2.62 -17.13 1.70
C ILE A 23 2.17 -15.84 1.01
N ASN A 24 2.17 -14.74 1.74
CA ASN A 24 1.91 -13.39 1.24
C ASN A 24 2.69 -12.42 2.12
N MET A 25 3.88 -12.03 1.66
CA MET A 25 4.78 -11.15 2.40
C MET A 25 4.72 -9.74 1.83
N THR A 26 4.76 -8.75 2.71
CA THR A 26 4.81 -7.34 2.32
C THR A 26 5.81 -6.56 3.15
N ASN A 27 6.15 -5.35 2.71
CA ASN A 27 6.87 -4.36 3.49
C ASN A 27 5.86 -3.38 4.09
N HIS A 28 5.77 -3.31 5.41
CA HIS A 28 4.84 -2.44 6.13
C HIS A 28 5.55 -1.20 6.70
N SER A 29 6.33 -0.51 5.86
CA SER A 29 6.97 0.76 6.24
C SER A 29 5.96 1.89 6.32
N TYR A 30 6.06 2.68 7.37
CA TYR A 30 5.26 3.89 7.59
C TYR A 30 6.01 5.10 7.02
N PHE A 31 5.51 5.66 5.91
CA PHE A 31 6.13 6.80 5.24
C PHE A 31 5.47 8.12 5.65
N ASN A 32 6.28 9.10 5.99
CA ASN A 32 5.90 10.51 6.05
C ASN A 32 7.00 11.32 5.37
N LEU A 33 6.71 11.77 4.16
CA LEU A 33 7.68 12.43 3.30
C LEU A 33 7.86 13.92 3.62
N SER A 34 7.06 14.49 4.54
CA SER A 34 7.21 15.90 4.95
C SER A 34 8.48 16.16 5.77
N GLY A 35 9.12 15.09 6.30
CA GLY A 35 10.22 15.18 7.24
C GLY A 35 9.79 15.44 8.70
N ASN A 36 8.48 15.61 8.95
CA ASN A 36 7.91 15.78 10.30
C ASN A 36 6.93 14.66 10.61
N PRO A 37 7.36 13.58 11.27
CA PRO A 37 6.52 12.41 11.53
C PRO A 37 5.44 12.62 12.60
N SER A 38 5.37 13.78 13.24
CA SER A 38 4.26 14.16 14.13
C SER A 38 3.09 14.78 13.38
N LYS A 39 3.31 15.21 12.12
CA LYS A 39 2.30 15.84 11.27
C LYS A 39 1.52 14.76 10.52
N ALA A 40 0.23 15.02 10.31
CA ALA A 40 -0.57 14.16 9.44
C ALA A 40 -0.04 14.20 8.00
N ALA A 41 0.00 13.03 7.34
CA ALA A 41 0.42 12.88 5.94
C ALA A 41 -0.76 13.02 4.95
N THR A 42 -1.85 13.66 5.38
CA THR A 42 -3.06 13.83 4.56
C THR A 42 -2.91 14.82 3.43
N ASP A 43 -1.92 15.70 3.49
CA ASP A 43 -1.54 16.64 2.44
C ASP A 43 -0.71 15.98 1.32
N HIS A 44 -0.20 14.76 1.54
CA HIS A 44 0.54 14.03 0.52
C HIS A 44 -0.35 13.71 -0.67
N ILE A 45 0.23 13.84 -1.86
CA ILE A 45 -0.44 13.56 -3.14
C ILE A 45 -0.15 12.10 -3.48
N LEU A 46 -1.21 11.32 -3.64
CA LEU A 46 -1.16 9.90 -3.98
C LEU A 46 -1.64 9.66 -5.40
N TYR A 47 -0.93 8.79 -6.12
CA TYR A 47 -1.33 8.15 -7.36
C TYR A 47 -1.25 6.64 -7.18
N VAL A 48 -2.23 5.90 -7.69
CA VAL A 48 -2.22 4.43 -7.74
C VAL A 48 -2.64 3.98 -9.14
N ASN A 49 -1.83 3.15 -9.77
CA ASN A 49 -2.11 2.56 -11.09
C ASN A 49 -3.06 1.36 -10.95
N ALA A 50 -4.31 1.65 -10.64
CA ALA A 50 -5.33 0.63 -10.40
C ALA A 50 -6.73 1.17 -10.73
N ASP A 51 -7.46 0.45 -11.58
CA ASP A 51 -8.85 0.77 -11.93
C ASP A 51 -9.86 0.13 -10.96
N ASN A 52 -9.38 -0.78 -10.10
CA ASN A 52 -10.22 -1.55 -9.20
C ASN A 52 -9.58 -1.70 -7.81
N TYR A 53 -10.40 -2.06 -6.84
CA TYR A 53 -9.99 -2.40 -5.47
C TYR A 53 -10.83 -3.56 -4.93
N THR A 54 -10.38 -4.18 -3.83
CA THR A 54 -11.15 -5.21 -3.10
C THR A 54 -11.85 -4.56 -1.91
N PRO A 55 -13.20 -4.48 -1.91
CA PRO A 55 -13.93 -3.88 -0.79
C PRO A 55 -13.89 -4.75 0.46
N VAL A 56 -14.03 -4.10 1.62
CA VAL A 56 -14.08 -4.74 2.93
C VAL A 56 -15.42 -4.49 3.62
N ASP A 57 -15.84 -5.43 4.46
CA ASP A 57 -16.99 -5.25 5.34
C ASP A 57 -16.60 -4.50 6.63
N SER A 58 -17.54 -4.33 7.55
CA SER A 58 -17.34 -3.62 8.81
C SER A 58 -16.37 -4.33 9.79
N THR A 59 -15.96 -5.57 9.48
CA THR A 59 -14.98 -6.34 10.24
C THR A 59 -13.61 -6.39 9.56
N PHE A 60 -13.39 -5.59 8.51
CA PHE A 60 -12.19 -5.57 7.66
C PHE A 60 -11.96 -6.82 6.82
N MET A 61 -12.94 -7.71 6.72
CA MET A 61 -12.86 -8.85 5.82
C MET A 61 -13.22 -8.44 4.40
N THR A 62 -12.46 -8.94 3.43
CA THR A 62 -12.77 -8.71 2.02
C THR A 62 -14.09 -9.39 1.64
N THR A 63 -14.94 -8.69 0.87
CA THR A 63 -16.23 -9.23 0.44
C THR A 63 -16.10 -10.32 -0.64
N GLY A 64 -14.94 -10.41 -1.29
CA GLY A 64 -14.68 -11.30 -2.43
C GLY A 64 -14.92 -10.64 -3.78
N GLU A 65 -15.41 -9.41 -3.78
CA GLU A 65 -15.62 -8.63 -4.99
C GLU A 65 -14.35 -7.88 -5.42
N ILE A 66 -14.28 -7.54 -6.71
CA ILE A 66 -13.37 -6.56 -7.28
C ILE A 66 -14.23 -5.47 -7.88
N VAL A 67 -14.12 -4.24 -7.37
CA VAL A 67 -15.01 -3.13 -7.68
C VAL A 67 -14.20 -1.97 -8.26
N THR A 68 -14.79 -1.27 -9.23
CA THR A 68 -14.13 -0.11 -9.86
C THR A 68 -13.93 1.05 -8.88
N VAL A 69 -12.78 1.73 -9.01
CA VAL A 69 -12.50 2.97 -8.27
C VAL A 69 -13.19 4.17 -8.89
N LYS A 70 -13.59 4.08 -10.16
CA LYS A 70 -14.11 5.20 -10.95
C LYS A 70 -15.31 5.87 -10.28
N ASP A 71 -15.29 7.19 -10.23
CA ASP A 71 -16.32 8.04 -9.65
C ASP A 71 -16.54 7.80 -8.14
N THR A 72 -15.52 7.28 -7.45
CA THR A 72 -15.55 7.04 -6.00
C THR A 72 -14.36 7.74 -5.30
N PRO A 73 -14.40 7.90 -3.97
CA PRO A 73 -13.25 8.35 -3.18
C PRO A 73 -11.99 7.50 -3.34
N MET A 74 -12.13 6.24 -3.78
CA MET A 74 -11.01 5.30 -4.00
C MET A 74 -10.22 5.57 -5.29
N ASP A 75 -10.66 6.50 -6.14
CA ASP A 75 -10.01 6.81 -7.40
C ASP A 75 -8.75 7.66 -7.17
N PHE A 76 -7.59 7.03 -7.33
CA PHE A 76 -6.26 7.65 -7.34
C PHE A 76 -5.58 7.48 -8.70
N THR A 77 -6.32 7.15 -9.76
CA THR A 77 -5.77 7.09 -11.14
C THR A 77 -5.31 8.46 -11.64
N THR A 78 -5.89 9.51 -11.09
CA THR A 78 -5.37 10.89 -11.18
C THR A 78 -4.83 11.30 -9.82
N PRO A 79 -3.58 11.84 -9.76
CA PRO A 79 -3.00 12.23 -8.48
C PRO A 79 -3.88 13.23 -7.71
N LYS A 80 -4.18 12.95 -6.46
CA LYS A 80 -4.91 13.84 -5.56
C LYS A 80 -4.38 13.73 -4.13
N THR A 81 -4.68 14.72 -3.29
CA THR A 81 -4.31 14.66 -1.87
C THR A 81 -5.12 13.58 -1.16
N ILE A 82 -4.46 12.84 -0.27
CA ILE A 82 -5.10 11.82 0.55
C ILE A 82 -6.25 12.43 1.38
N GLY A 83 -6.04 13.64 1.89
CA GLY A 83 -7.01 14.35 2.71
C GLY A 83 -8.28 14.78 2.01
N GLN A 84 -8.31 14.78 0.67
CA GLN A 84 -9.45 15.25 -0.10
C GLN A 84 -10.74 14.53 0.28
N ASP A 85 -10.68 13.20 0.41
CA ASP A 85 -11.89 12.38 0.63
C ASP A 85 -11.80 11.50 1.90
N ILE A 86 -10.65 11.46 2.60
CA ILE A 86 -10.38 10.49 3.68
C ILE A 86 -11.41 10.49 4.81
N THR A 87 -12.13 11.56 5.00
CA THR A 87 -13.20 11.72 6.01
C THR A 87 -14.62 11.65 5.44
N ASN A 88 -14.75 11.29 4.16
CA ASN A 88 -16.05 11.09 3.54
C ASN A 88 -16.67 9.75 4.01
N PHE A 89 -17.17 9.71 5.24
CA PHE A 89 -17.75 8.51 5.86
C PHE A 89 -19.16 8.18 5.39
N ASP A 90 -19.75 8.97 4.47
CA ASP A 90 -20.93 8.55 3.73
C ASP A 90 -20.59 7.45 2.72
N PHE A 91 -19.34 7.40 2.29
CA PHE A 91 -18.82 6.28 1.50
C PHE A 91 -18.42 5.12 2.43
N VAL A 92 -19.15 4.00 2.31
CA VAL A 92 -19.09 2.87 3.26
C VAL A 92 -17.68 2.33 3.47
N GLN A 93 -16.82 2.32 2.44
CA GLN A 93 -15.46 1.80 2.54
C GLN A 93 -14.58 2.69 3.43
N LEU A 94 -14.66 4.01 3.28
CA LEU A 94 -13.93 4.93 4.16
C LEU A 94 -14.46 4.88 5.60
N LYS A 95 -15.77 4.64 5.76
CA LYS A 95 -16.34 4.40 7.09
C LYS A 95 -15.81 3.12 7.72
N ASN A 96 -15.76 2.01 6.97
CA ASN A 96 -15.26 0.72 7.45
C ASN A 96 -13.78 0.82 7.83
N GLY A 97 -12.95 1.44 6.99
CA GLY A 97 -11.50 1.61 7.21
C GLY A 97 -11.13 2.75 8.16
N ASN A 98 -12.09 3.56 8.62
CA ASN A 98 -11.82 4.83 9.32
C ASN A 98 -10.84 5.73 8.52
N GLY A 99 -10.92 5.65 7.20
CA GLY A 99 -10.02 6.20 6.20
C GLY A 99 -9.62 5.15 5.16
N TYR A 100 -8.47 5.33 4.51
CA TYR A 100 -7.98 4.32 3.58
C TYR A 100 -7.25 3.21 4.33
N ASP A 101 -7.68 1.98 4.11
CA ASP A 101 -7.04 0.73 4.53
C ASP A 101 -7.57 -0.41 3.65
N HIS A 102 -7.21 -0.33 2.37
CA HIS A 102 -7.78 -1.21 1.33
C HIS A 102 -6.69 -1.67 0.37
N ASN A 103 -6.98 -2.76 -0.32
CA ASN A 103 -6.13 -3.28 -1.38
C ASN A 103 -6.61 -2.80 -2.75
N TRP A 104 -5.75 -2.14 -3.51
CA TRP A 104 -5.95 -1.81 -4.92
C TRP A 104 -5.42 -2.92 -5.82
N VAL A 105 -6.18 -3.25 -6.86
CA VAL A 105 -5.85 -4.22 -7.91
C VAL A 105 -5.00 -3.53 -8.96
N LEU A 106 -3.70 -3.81 -9.00
CA LEU A 106 -2.76 -3.10 -9.86
C LEU A 106 -2.95 -3.45 -11.34
N ASN A 107 -2.93 -2.44 -12.20
CA ASN A 107 -2.97 -2.58 -13.65
C ASN A 107 -1.63 -3.04 -14.25
N THR A 108 -0.56 -3.09 -13.44
CA THR A 108 0.78 -3.47 -13.89
C THR A 108 0.91 -4.93 -14.27
N ASN A 109 -0.03 -5.79 -13.86
CA ASN A 109 -0.03 -7.23 -14.13
C ASN A 109 1.32 -7.92 -13.78
N GLY A 110 1.97 -7.47 -12.69
CA GLY A 110 3.26 -8.01 -12.24
C GLY A 110 4.48 -7.52 -13.02
N ASP A 111 4.32 -6.55 -13.93
CA ASP A 111 5.43 -5.92 -14.64
C ASP A 111 6.11 -4.88 -13.75
N ILE A 112 7.25 -5.25 -13.18
CA ILE A 112 8.04 -4.41 -12.29
C ILE A 112 8.63 -3.15 -12.96
N ALA A 113 8.60 -3.05 -14.28
CA ALA A 113 9.02 -1.85 -14.99
C ALA A 113 7.95 -0.76 -15.00
N GLN A 114 6.70 -1.10 -14.65
CA GLN A 114 5.60 -0.16 -14.60
C GLN A 114 5.44 0.43 -13.19
N LEU A 115 5.16 1.72 -13.14
CA LEU A 115 4.86 2.42 -11.89
C LEU A 115 3.55 1.89 -11.31
N ALA A 116 3.60 1.36 -10.08
CA ALA A 116 2.45 0.87 -9.33
C ALA A 116 1.78 1.98 -8.51
N ALA A 117 2.58 2.78 -7.81
CA ALA A 117 2.08 3.91 -7.02
C ALA A 117 3.13 5.01 -6.89
N LYS A 118 2.67 6.24 -6.64
CA LYS A 118 3.53 7.40 -6.36
C LYS A 118 2.95 8.20 -5.20
N LEU A 119 3.80 8.55 -4.23
CA LEU A 119 3.47 9.40 -3.10
C LEU A 119 4.41 10.61 -3.10
N THR A 120 3.87 11.81 -3.03
CA THR A 120 4.65 13.06 -3.02
C THR A 120 4.23 13.94 -1.85
N SER A 121 5.19 14.47 -1.10
CA SER A 121 4.92 15.53 -0.13
C SER A 121 5.08 16.89 -0.78
N PRO A 122 4.03 17.72 -0.83
CA PRO A 122 4.14 19.08 -1.38
C PRO A 122 5.01 20.00 -0.53
N GLU A 123 5.19 19.67 0.76
CA GLU A 123 6.00 20.47 1.69
C GLU A 123 7.50 20.30 1.45
N SER A 124 7.96 19.05 1.27
CA SER A 124 9.40 18.75 1.12
C SER A 124 9.84 18.56 -0.34
N GLY A 125 8.90 18.35 -1.27
CA GLY A 125 9.16 17.90 -2.63
C GLY A 125 9.67 16.46 -2.72
N ILE A 126 9.76 15.72 -1.61
CA ILE A 126 10.17 14.32 -1.64
C ILE A 126 9.07 13.49 -2.27
N THR A 127 9.48 12.64 -3.20
CA THR A 127 8.63 11.71 -3.94
C THR A 127 9.11 10.29 -3.72
N LEU A 128 8.17 9.39 -3.49
CA LEU A 128 8.34 7.94 -3.43
C LEU A 128 7.56 7.31 -4.58
N GLU A 129 8.27 6.61 -5.46
CA GLU A 129 7.70 5.75 -6.49
C GLU A 129 7.82 4.29 -6.07
N VAL A 130 6.76 3.51 -6.29
CA VAL A 130 6.68 2.09 -5.96
C VAL A 130 6.55 1.28 -7.23
N TYR A 131 7.41 0.27 -7.37
CA TYR A 131 7.39 -0.71 -8.46
C TYR A 131 7.36 -2.11 -7.84
N THR A 132 6.58 -3.03 -8.43
CA THR A 132 6.43 -4.37 -7.87
C THR A 132 5.98 -5.39 -8.90
N ASN A 133 6.30 -6.67 -8.63
CA ASN A 133 5.72 -7.80 -9.36
C ASN A 133 4.48 -8.38 -8.65
N GLU A 134 4.03 -7.77 -7.57
CA GLU A 134 2.81 -8.17 -6.86
C GLU A 134 1.54 -7.68 -7.59
N PRO A 135 0.41 -8.41 -7.51
CA PRO A 135 -0.83 -8.05 -8.19
C PRO A 135 -1.61 -6.93 -7.51
N GLY A 136 -1.30 -6.58 -6.29
CA GLY A 136 -2.02 -5.59 -5.50
C GLY A 136 -1.13 -4.75 -4.62
N ILE A 137 -1.73 -3.68 -4.09
CA ILE A 137 -1.10 -2.78 -3.12
C ILE A 137 -2.13 -2.36 -2.07
N GLN A 138 -1.84 -2.63 -0.79
CA GLN A 138 -2.57 -2.06 0.32
C GLN A 138 -2.09 -0.62 0.53
N VAL A 139 -3.04 0.30 0.61
CA VAL A 139 -2.77 1.67 1.05
C VAL A 139 -3.42 1.86 2.41
N TYR A 140 -2.60 2.06 3.43
CA TYR A 140 -3.03 2.32 4.80
C TYR A 140 -2.56 3.71 5.25
N THR A 141 -3.47 4.50 5.77
CA THR A 141 -3.22 5.91 6.07
C THR A 141 -3.04 6.20 7.56
N GLY A 142 -2.58 5.19 8.34
CA GLY A 142 -2.30 5.37 9.76
C GLY A 142 -3.54 5.70 10.60
N ASN A 143 -4.71 5.17 10.21
CA ASN A 143 -6.01 5.53 10.78
C ASN A 143 -6.15 5.19 12.27
N PHE A 144 -5.39 4.17 12.75
CA PHE A 144 -5.42 3.68 14.12
C PHE A 144 -4.22 4.11 14.96
N LEU A 145 -3.35 4.97 14.44
CA LEU A 145 -2.36 5.69 15.25
C LEU A 145 -3.13 6.71 16.12
N ASP A 146 -2.98 6.63 17.43
CA ASP A 146 -3.82 7.38 18.39
C ASP A 146 -3.04 8.32 19.31
N GLY A 147 -1.74 8.47 19.05
CA GLY A 147 -0.87 9.31 19.89
C GLY A 147 -0.41 8.67 21.18
N THR A 148 -0.71 7.39 21.43
CA THR A 148 -0.24 6.67 22.63
C THR A 148 1.17 6.11 22.47
N VAL A 149 1.63 5.94 21.23
CA VAL A 149 2.97 5.41 20.92
C VAL A 149 3.96 6.56 20.70
N THR A 150 5.00 6.57 21.53
CA THR A 150 6.17 7.43 21.35
C THR A 150 7.32 6.59 20.80
N GLY A 151 7.77 6.94 19.61
CA GLY A 151 8.83 6.25 18.91
C GLY A 151 10.21 6.86 19.08
N LYS A 152 11.06 6.68 18.07
CA LYS A 152 12.42 7.20 18.07
C LYS A 152 12.43 8.74 18.24
N LYS A 153 13.43 9.25 18.96
CA LYS A 153 13.62 10.68 19.25
C LYS A 153 12.47 11.32 20.06
N GLY A 154 11.66 10.52 20.77
CA GLY A 154 10.55 11.05 21.57
C GLY A 154 9.37 11.55 20.72
N ILE A 155 9.25 11.13 19.48
CA ILE A 155 8.19 11.56 18.56
C ILE A 155 6.94 10.73 18.83
N THR A 156 5.82 11.38 19.05
CA THR A 156 4.51 10.77 19.18
C THR A 156 3.86 10.62 17.80
N TYR A 157 3.33 9.42 17.51
CA TYR A 157 2.67 9.13 16.25
C TYR A 157 1.16 9.30 16.39
N ASN A 158 0.66 10.39 15.83
CA ASN A 158 -0.77 10.73 15.84
C ASN A 158 -1.50 10.08 14.66
N GLN A 159 -2.83 10.10 14.71
CA GLN A 159 -3.67 9.61 13.64
C GLN A 159 -3.27 10.24 12.31
N ARG A 160 -3.13 9.39 11.28
CA ARG A 160 -2.76 9.77 9.91
C ARG A 160 -1.36 10.41 9.76
N ALA A 161 -0.48 10.16 10.72
CA ALA A 161 0.90 10.66 10.66
C ALA A 161 1.77 9.95 9.61
N SER A 162 1.23 8.96 8.91
CA SER A 162 1.98 8.19 7.91
C SER A 162 1.08 7.51 6.89
N VAL A 163 1.71 7.04 5.81
CA VAL A 163 1.10 6.21 4.77
C VAL A 163 1.92 4.95 4.61
N CYS A 164 1.28 3.78 4.56
CA CYS A 164 1.89 2.52 4.18
C CYS A 164 1.49 2.16 2.76
N LEU A 165 2.45 1.67 1.98
CA LEU A 165 2.29 1.22 0.60
C LEU A 165 2.81 -0.21 0.52
N GLU A 166 1.89 -1.18 0.67
CA GLU A 166 2.21 -2.57 0.95
C GLU A 166 1.89 -3.43 -0.27
N THR A 167 2.90 -3.71 -1.09
CA THR A 167 2.73 -4.55 -2.27
C THR A 167 2.54 -6.00 -1.87
N GLN A 168 1.51 -6.66 -2.41
CA GLN A 168 1.06 -7.97 -1.93
C GLN A 168 0.09 -8.64 -2.90
N HIS A 169 -0.20 -9.92 -2.65
CA HIS A 169 -1.43 -10.56 -3.13
C HIS A 169 -2.62 -10.06 -2.30
N TYR A 170 -3.83 -10.17 -2.87
CA TYR A 170 -5.04 -9.64 -2.20
C TYR A 170 -5.29 -10.33 -0.86
N PRO A 171 -5.68 -9.58 0.19
CA PRO A 171 -6.06 -10.17 1.48
C PRO A 171 -7.20 -11.19 1.30
N ASP A 172 -7.14 -12.32 2.02
CA ASP A 172 -8.08 -13.44 1.94
C ASP A 172 -8.00 -14.29 0.66
N SER A 173 -6.96 -14.15 -0.18
CA SER A 173 -6.74 -14.97 -1.38
C SER A 173 -6.83 -16.48 -1.15
N PRO A 174 -6.44 -17.08 0.01
CA PRO A 174 -6.62 -18.51 0.25
C PRO A 174 -8.06 -19.00 0.14
N ASN A 175 -9.03 -18.13 0.41
CA ASN A 175 -10.47 -18.42 0.40
C ASN A 175 -11.16 -17.92 -0.89
N LYS A 176 -10.40 -17.36 -1.84
CA LYS A 176 -10.88 -16.80 -3.10
C LYS A 176 -10.12 -17.44 -4.27
N PRO A 177 -10.53 -18.62 -4.73
CA PRO A 177 -9.80 -19.38 -5.75
C PRO A 177 -9.73 -18.66 -7.11
N GLU A 178 -10.57 -17.68 -7.36
CA GLU A 178 -10.59 -16.83 -8.55
C GLU A 178 -9.54 -15.71 -8.52
N TRP A 179 -8.95 -15.44 -7.34
CA TRP A 179 -7.91 -14.44 -7.16
C TRP A 179 -6.51 -15.03 -7.36
N PRO A 180 -5.47 -14.19 -7.57
CA PRO A 180 -4.09 -14.67 -7.64
C PRO A 180 -3.74 -15.53 -6.42
N SER A 181 -3.23 -16.74 -6.67
CA SER A 181 -3.00 -17.73 -5.62
C SER A 181 -1.81 -17.39 -4.75
N VAL A 182 -1.98 -17.54 -3.45
CA VAL A 182 -0.92 -17.44 -2.43
C VAL A 182 -0.41 -18.81 -1.96
N VAL A 183 -0.84 -19.89 -2.63
CA VAL A 183 -0.42 -21.26 -2.30
C VAL A 183 0.98 -21.49 -2.84
N LEU A 184 1.86 -22.03 -2.00
CA LEU A 184 3.19 -22.47 -2.35
C LEU A 184 3.30 -23.97 -2.14
N GLU A 185 3.59 -24.71 -3.20
CA GLU A 185 3.81 -26.16 -3.16
C GLU A 185 5.29 -26.48 -2.97
N PRO A 186 5.62 -27.67 -2.41
CA PRO A 186 6.99 -28.14 -2.37
C PRO A 186 7.65 -28.14 -3.75
N GLY A 187 8.88 -27.63 -3.83
CA GLY A 187 9.62 -27.49 -5.08
C GLY A 187 9.36 -26.18 -5.83
N GLN A 188 8.32 -25.42 -5.46
CA GLN A 188 8.14 -24.07 -5.97
C GLN A 188 8.95 -23.04 -5.19
N THR A 189 9.20 -21.90 -5.80
CA THR A 189 9.83 -20.75 -5.17
C THR A 189 8.87 -19.58 -5.16
N TYR A 190 8.58 -19.03 -3.98
CA TYR A 190 7.97 -17.72 -3.84
C TYR A 190 9.01 -16.65 -4.15
N ASN A 191 8.66 -15.73 -5.03
CA ASN A 191 9.51 -14.60 -5.40
C ASN A 191 8.65 -13.34 -5.46
N SER A 192 8.89 -12.41 -4.55
CA SER A 192 8.23 -11.11 -4.48
C SER A 192 9.28 -10.02 -4.46
N GLU A 193 9.06 -8.99 -5.26
CA GLU A 193 9.97 -7.86 -5.40
C GLU A 193 9.18 -6.55 -5.29
N CYS A 194 9.68 -5.65 -4.43
CA CYS A 194 9.18 -4.29 -4.27
C CYS A 194 10.34 -3.31 -4.29
N ILE A 195 10.27 -2.30 -5.13
CA ILE A 195 11.28 -1.24 -5.25
C ILE A 195 10.65 0.08 -4.80
N PHE A 196 11.24 0.69 -3.78
CA PHE A 196 10.97 2.05 -3.33
C PHE A 196 12.02 3.00 -3.88
N LYS A 197 11.64 3.84 -4.84
CA LYS A 197 12.54 4.80 -5.48
C LYS A 197 12.22 6.20 -4.98
N PHE A 198 13.19 6.83 -4.34
CA PHE A 198 13.07 8.18 -3.79
C PHE A 198 13.71 9.21 -4.71
N SER A 199 13.04 10.36 -4.86
CA SER A 199 13.55 11.53 -5.57
C SER A 199 13.07 12.81 -4.88
N VAL A 200 13.57 13.95 -5.33
CA VAL A 200 13.10 15.27 -4.91
C VAL A 200 12.71 16.05 -6.15
N GLU A 201 11.44 16.42 -6.24
CA GLU A 201 10.97 17.37 -7.25
C GLU A 201 11.35 18.80 -6.77
N LYS A 202 12.05 19.54 -7.65
CA LYS A 202 12.48 20.91 -7.37
C LYS A 202 11.44 21.91 -7.85
#